data_dc87605df927eb8d4283bac23d960286
#
_entry.id   dc87605df927eb8d4283bac23d960286
#
_cell.length_a   1.000
_cell.length_b   1.000
_cell.length_c   1.000
_cell.angle_alpha   90.00
_cell.angle_beta   90.00
_cell.angle_gamma   90.00
#
_symmetry.space_group_name_H-M   'P 1'
#
loop_
_entity.id
_entity.type
_entity.pdbx_description
1 polymer ?
#
loop_
_entity_poly.entity_id
_entity_poly.type
_entity_poly.pdbx_seq_one_letter_code
_entity_poly.pdbx_strand_id
1 'polypeptide(L)'
;FTYVALSLPLNLIAGLSLSLLLNHELRGMRGFRTLFYLPVVLSGVSVALMWSWLLNPEYGIVNTLLATLGITGPQWFWSTRWALPSVALMSLWRVGGGAIIYLAGLKNIPTHLYEAAEIDGAGRWAR
;
A
#
# COMPACT_ATOMS: atom_id res chain seq x y z
N PHE A 1 -14.93 14.14 4.62
CA PHE A 1 -14.18 14.56 3.40
C PHE A 1 -12.68 14.36 3.56
N THR A 2 -12.05 14.84 4.65
CA THR A 2 -10.60 14.79 4.87
C THR A 2 -10.01 13.37 4.79
N TYR A 3 -10.68 12.39 5.39
CA TYR A 3 -10.26 10.99 5.33
C TYR A 3 -10.24 10.47 3.89
N VAL A 4 -11.30 10.69 3.13
CA VAL A 4 -11.41 10.22 1.74
C VAL A 4 -10.37 10.90 0.86
N ALA A 5 -10.19 12.20 1.02
CA ALA A 5 -9.20 12.98 0.27
C ALA A 5 -7.76 12.52 0.54
N LEU A 6 -7.49 11.98 1.72
CA LEU A 6 -6.17 11.45 2.09
C LEU A 6 -6.01 9.97 1.70
N SER A 7 -6.98 9.14 2.04
CA SER A 7 -6.88 7.69 1.88
C SER A 7 -7.04 7.24 0.42
N LEU A 8 -7.90 7.89 -0.36
CA LEU A 8 -8.18 7.49 -1.74
C LEU A 8 -6.95 7.63 -2.64
N PRO A 9 -6.29 8.81 -2.76
CA PRO A 9 -5.11 8.93 -3.60
C PRO A 9 -3.96 8.06 -3.06
N LEU A 10 -3.81 7.95 -1.74
CA LEU A 10 -2.78 7.12 -1.12
C LEU A 10 -2.95 5.64 -1.50
N ASN A 11 -4.16 5.10 -1.42
CA ASN A 11 -4.45 3.71 -1.80
C ASN A 11 -4.36 3.48 -3.31
N LEU A 12 -4.78 4.43 -4.14
CA LEU A 12 -4.63 4.36 -5.59
C LEU A 12 -3.16 4.31 -6.00
N ILE A 13 -2.36 5.24 -5.51
CA ILE A 13 -0.93 5.32 -5.82
C ILE A 13 -0.22 4.05 -5.31
N ALA A 14 -0.46 3.65 -4.08
CA ALA A 14 0.16 2.45 -3.51
C ALA A 14 -0.28 1.18 -4.25
N GLY A 15 -1.56 1.03 -4.57
CA GLY A 15 -2.09 -0.12 -5.30
C GLY A 15 -1.54 -0.22 -6.72
N LEU A 16 -1.47 0.91 -7.43
CA LEU A 16 -0.94 0.98 -8.78
C LEU A 16 0.57 0.72 -8.79
N SER A 17 1.31 1.34 -7.87
CA SER A 17 2.75 1.11 -7.73
C SER A 17 3.05 -0.35 -7.40
N LEU A 18 2.29 -0.96 -6.50
CA LEU A 18 2.43 -2.37 -6.16
C LEU A 18 2.10 -3.27 -7.35
N SER A 19 1.05 -2.97 -8.11
CA SER A 19 0.67 -3.76 -9.29
C SER A 19 1.72 -3.68 -10.40
N LEU A 20 2.28 -2.50 -10.64
CA LEU A 20 3.38 -2.32 -11.60
C LEU A 20 4.63 -3.12 -11.17
N LEU A 21 4.96 -3.08 -9.88
CA LEU A 21 6.06 -3.88 -9.32
C LEU A 21 5.81 -5.38 -9.51
N LEU A 22 4.60 -5.85 -9.21
CA LEU A 22 4.20 -7.26 -9.32
C LEU A 22 3.95 -7.72 -10.77
N ASN A 23 3.84 -6.79 -11.71
CA ASN A 23 3.70 -7.11 -13.14
C ASN A 23 5.01 -7.62 -13.74
N HIS A 24 6.16 -7.29 -13.16
CA HIS A 24 7.44 -7.81 -13.58
C HIS A 24 7.60 -9.28 -13.19
N GLU A 25 8.08 -10.09 -14.14
CA GLU A 25 8.32 -11.53 -13.92
C GLU A 25 9.72 -11.76 -13.31
N LEU A 26 9.88 -11.42 -12.05
CA LEU A 26 11.12 -11.69 -11.31
C LEU A 26 11.05 -13.05 -10.59
N ARG A 27 12.22 -13.68 -10.43
CA ARG A 27 12.34 -14.91 -9.61
C ARG A 27 11.90 -14.61 -8.17
N GLY A 28 10.97 -15.44 -7.62
CA GLY A 28 10.43 -15.25 -6.27
C GLY A 28 9.14 -14.42 -6.19
N MET A 29 8.65 -13.86 -7.30
CA MET A 29 7.44 -13.01 -7.33
C MET A 29 6.19 -13.71 -6.79
N ARG A 30 6.10 -15.05 -6.88
CA ARG A 30 4.99 -15.81 -6.28
C ARG A 30 4.93 -15.63 -4.76
N GLY A 31 6.07 -15.71 -4.07
CA GLY A 31 6.14 -15.48 -2.63
C GLY A 31 5.79 -14.05 -2.24
N PHE A 32 6.27 -13.07 -3.01
CA PHE A 32 5.90 -11.67 -2.81
C PHE A 32 4.39 -11.43 -2.95
N ARG A 33 3.75 -12.00 -3.97
CA ARG A 33 2.29 -11.91 -4.14
C ARG A 33 1.55 -12.49 -2.92
N THR A 34 1.96 -13.65 -2.44
CA THR A 34 1.37 -14.28 -1.26
C THR A 34 1.49 -13.37 -0.03
N LEU A 35 2.64 -12.74 0.20
CA LEU A 35 2.89 -11.83 1.31
C LEU A 35 1.96 -10.61 1.28
N PHE A 36 1.74 -10.02 0.11
CA PHE A 36 0.85 -8.85 -0.03
C PHE A 36 -0.63 -9.20 -0.03
N TYR A 37 -0.99 -10.46 -0.33
CA TYR A 37 -2.39 -10.91 -0.31
C TYR A 37 -2.80 -11.45 1.06
N LEU A 38 -1.86 -11.95 1.86
CA LEU A 38 -2.13 -12.45 3.20
C LEU A 38 -2.92 -11.46 4.08
N PRO A 39 -2.57 -10.16 4.12
CA PRO A 39 -3.30 -9.18 4.91
C PRO A 39 -4.79 -9.02 4.53
N VAL A 40 -5.15 -9.31 3.29
CA VAL A 40 -6.53 -9.17 2.80
C VAL A 40 -7.46 -10.22 3.41
N VAL A 41 -6.91 -11.38 3.78
CA VAL A 41 -7.66 -12.50 4.37
C VAL A 41 -7.91 -12.29 5.86
N LEU A 42 -7.12 -11.44 6.52
CA LEU A 42 -7.25 -11.20 7.95
C LEU A 42 -8.55 -10.45 8.30
N SER A 43 -9.15 -10.83 9.41
CA SER A 43 -10.33 -10.14 9.95
C SER A 43 -10.00 -8.67 10.24
N GLY A 44 -10.93 -7.77 9.89
CA GLY A 44 -10.78 -6.34 10.17
C GLY A 44 -10.58 -6.02 11.66
N VAL A 45 -11.22 -6.78 12.54
CA VAL A 45 -11.07 -6.62 14.00
C VAL A 45 -9.65 -6.96 14.44
N SER A 46 -9.11 -8.09 13.98
CA SER A 46 -7.74 -8.50 14.31
C SER A 46 -6.71 -7.48 13.81
N VAL A 47 -6.92 -6.95 12.61
CA VAL A 47 -6.06 -5.90 12.05
C VAL A 47 -6.15 -4.62 12.88
N ALA A 48 -7.35 -4.21 13.29
CA ALA A 48 -7.53 -3.02 14.11
C ALA A 48 -6.83 -3.15 15.48
N LEU A 49 -6.94 -4.30 16.13
CA LEU A 49 -6.27 -4.57 17.40
C LEU A 49 -4.74 -4.56 17.25
N MET A 50 -4.23 -5.21 16.20
CA MET A 50 -2.80 -5.22 15.88
C MET A 50 -2.27 -3.79 15.69
N TRP A 51 -2.95 -2.96 14.90
CA TRP A 51 -2.54 -1.59 14.67
C TRP A 51 -2.67 -0.70 15.92
N SER A 52 -3.70 -0.93 16.76
CA SER A 52 -3.84 -0.23 18.04
C SER A 52 -2.67 -0.53 18.98
N TRP A 53 -2.16 -1.74 18.95
CA TRP A 53 -0.98 -2.15 19.72
C TRP A 53 0.31 -1.58 19.12
N LEU A 54 0.51 -1.71 17.80
CA LEU A 54 1.69 -1.20 17.09
C LEU A 54 1.87 0.32 17.24
N LEU A 55 0.77 1.07 17.16
CA LEU A 55 0.72 2.52 17.26
C LEU A 55 0.39 3.00 18.68
N ASN A 56 0.56 2.16 19.70
CA ASN A 56 0.38 2.61 21.07
C ASN A 56 1.44 3.65 21.44
N PRO A 57 1.05 4.81 22.03
CA PRO A 57 2.01 5.86 22.35
C PRO A 57 3.02 5.48 23.43
N GLU A 58 2.67 4.60 24.37
CA GLU A 58 3.52 4.25 25.52
C GLU A 58 4.45 3.05 25.24
N TYR A 59 3.92 1.98 24.65
CA TYR A 59 4.65 0.72 24.45
C TYR A 59 4.64 0.23 22.99
N GLY A 60 4.11 1.02 22.07
CA GLY A 60 4.04 0.64 20.65
C GLY A 60 5.41 0.59 20.00
N ILE A 61 5.61 -0.42 19.13
CA ILE A 61 6.89 -0.63 18.43
C ILE A 61 7.27 0.60 17.61
N VAL A 62 6.30 1.27 16.97
CA VAL A 62 6.56 2.44 16.12
C VAL A 62 7.15 3.59 16.95
N ASN A 63 6.56 3.91 18.09
CA ASN A 63 7.09 4.98 18.97
C ASN A 63 8.42 4.59 19.60
N THR A 64 8.63 3.31 19.91
CA THR A 64 9.92 2.83 20.41
C THR A 64 11.01 3.02 19.34
N LEU A 65 10.74 2.69 18.09
CA LEU A 65 11.68 2.91 16.98
C LEU A 65 11.92 4.41 16.72
N LEU A 66 10.90 5.25 16.79
CA LEU A 66 11.06 6.70 16.68
C LEU A 66 11.94 7.26 17.82
N ALA A 67 11.76 6.75 19.04
CA ALA A 67 12.56 7.16 20.19
C ALA A 67 14.05 6.81 20.03
N THR A 68 14.40 5.68 19.39
CA THR A 68 15.81 5.36 19.09
C THR A 68 16.46 6.33 18.11
N LEU A 69 15.64 7.02 17.30
CA LEU A 69 16.08 8.07 16.36
C LEU A 69 16.01 9.47 17.00
N GLY A 70 15.70 9.57 18.30
CA GLY A 70 15.57 10.83 19.00
C GLY A 70 14.27 11.61 18.68
N ILE A 71 13.29 10.94 18.07
CA ILE A 71 12.01 11.54 17.68
C ILE A 71 10.93 11.12 18.68
N THR A 72 10.26 12.09 19.30
CA THR A 72 9.07 11.82 20.11
C THR A 72 7.90 11.44 19.21
N GLY A 73 7.47 10.18 19.30
CA GLY A 73 6.34 9.69 18.52
C GLY A 73 5.02 10.35 18.93
N PRO A 74 4.11 10.54 17.98
CA PRO A 74 2.81 11.14 18.25
C PRO A 74 1.86 10.18 18.96
N GLN A 75 0.78 10.73 19.51
CA GLN A 75 -0.36 9.95 20.03
C GLN A 75 -1.31 9.57 18.89
N TRP A 76 -0.91 8.65 18.05
CA TRP A 76 -1.56 8.25 16.80
C TRP A 76 -3.10 8.35 16.81
N PHE A 77 -3.78 7.36 17.39
CA PHE A 77 -5.24 7.31 17.40
C PHE A 77 -5.90 8.24 18.45
N TRP A 78 -5.14 8.68 19.44
CA TRP A 78 -5.65 9.54 20.53
C TRP A 78 -5.45 11.04 20.29
N SER A 79 -4.81 11.41 19.18
CA SER A 79 -4.63 12.82 18.79
C SER A 79 -5.57 13.18 17.64
N THR A 80 -6.30 14.28 17.80
CA THR A 80 -7.19 14.82 16.75
C THR A 80 -6.43 15.08 15.43
N ARG A 81 -5.16 15.43 15.52
CA ARG A 81 -4.31 15.70 14.35
C ARG A 81 -3.87 14.42 13.64
N TRP A 82 -3.55 13.37 14.41
CA TRP A 82 -2.94 12.15 13.90
C TRP A 82 -3.92 10.99 13.66
N ALA A 83 -5.13 11.06 14.25
CA ALA A 83 -6.10 9.98 14.12
C ALA A 83 -6.44 9.65 12.65
N LEU A 84 -6.79 10.66 11.85
CA LEU A 84 -7.11 10.45 10.44
C LEU A 84 -5.92 9.94 9.59
N PRO A 85 -4.71 10.53 9.71
CA PRO A 85 -3.52 9.98 9.06
C PRO A 85 -3.22 8.53 9.48
N SER A 86 -3.40 8.19 10.77
CA SER A 86 -3.15 6.84 11.27
C SER A 86 -4.11 5.81 10.66
N VAL A 87 -5.41 6.16 10.57
CA VAL A 87 -6.41 5.29 9.91
C VAL A 87 -6.14 5.19 8.40
N ALA A 88 -5.70 6.26 7.75
CA ALA A 88 -5.31 6.22 6.35
C ALA A 88 -4.08 5.32 6.12
N LEU A 89 -3.08 5.39 7.02
CA LEU A 89 -1.93 4.49 6.99
C LEU A 89 -2.35 3.03 7.19
N MET A 90 -3.24 2.77 8.15
CA MET A 90 -3.80 1.45 8.39
C MET A 90 -4.52 0.89 7.14
N SER A 91 -5.17 1.74 6.34
CA SER A 91 -5.85 1.31 5.12
C SER A 91 -4.89 0.74 4.06
N LEU A 92 -3.63 1.15 4.06
CA LEU A 92 -2.58 0.61 3.18
C LEU A 92 -2.28 -0.85 3.45
N TRP A 93 -2.57 -1.36 4.65
CA TRP A 93 -2.41 -2.77 4.98
C TRP A 93 -3.16 -3.70 4.02
N ARG A 94 -4.27 -3.24 3.46
CA ARG A 94 -5.12 -4.00 2.54
C ARG A 94 -4.92 -3.62 1.07
N VAL A 95 -3.89 -2.86 0.75
CA VAL A 95 -3.61 -2.40 -0.63
C VAL A 95 -3.45 -3.55 -1.63
N GLY A 96 -2.99 -4.72 -1.15
CA GLY A 96 -2.84 -5.92 -1.96
C GLY A 96 -4.13 -6.35 -2.68
N GLY A 97 -5.30 -6.16 -2.04
CA GLY A 97 -6.59 -6.44 -2.68
C GLY A 97 -6.87 -5.58 -3.91
N GLY A 98 -6.60 -4.28 -3.82
CA GLY A 98 -6.70 -3.36 -4.96
C GLY A 98 -5.66 -3.65 -6.05
N ALA A 99 -4.43 -3.98 -5.64
CA ALA A 99 -3.35 -4.30 -6.56
C ALA A 99 -3.66 -5.52 -7.46
N ILE A 100 -4.44 -6.50 -6.99
CA ILE A 100 -4.89 -7.63 -7.81
C ILE A 100 -5.70 -7.14 -9.01
N ILE A 101 -6.63 -6.23 -8.78
CA ILE A 101 -7.53 -5.69 -9.82
C ILE A 101 -6.70 -4.92 -10.86
N TYR A 102 -5.78 -4.07 -10.42
CA TYR A 102 -4.90 -3.33 -11.32
C TYR A 102 -3.96 -4.27 -12.09
N LEU A 103 -3.41 -5.28 -11.44
CA LEU A 103 -2.54 -6.27 -12.07
C LEU A 103 -3.30 -7.08 -13.13
N ALA A 104 -4.55 -7.45 -12.88
CA ALA A 104 -5.40 -8.11 -13.87
C ALA A 104 -5.66 -7.20 -15.07
N GLY A 105 -5.93 -5.90 -14.84
CA GLY A 105 -6.07 -4.92 -15.90
C GLY A 105 -4.80 -4.80 -16.75
N LEU A 106 -3.64 -4.66 -16.12
CA LEU A 106 -2.36 -4.55 -16.82
C LEU A 106 -2.04 -5.80 -17.65
N LYS A 107 -2.34 -6.99 -17.14
CA LYS A 107 -2.10 -8.26 -17.86
C LYS A 107 -3.07 -8.50 -19.02
N ASN A 108 -4.20 -7.82 -19.04
CA ASN A 108 -5.17 -7.90 -20.13
C ASN A 108 -4.81 -6.99 -21.31
N ILE A 109 -3.79 -6.13 -21.20
CA ILE A 109 -3.33 -5.30 -22.30
C ILE A 109 -2.54 -6.19 -23.28
N PRO A 110 -2.99 -6.33 -24.54
CA PRO A 110 -2.29 -7.16 -25.52
C PRO A 110 -0.89 -6.62 -25.83
N THR A 111 0.08 -7.52 -25.97
CA THR A 111 1.49 -7.16 -26.21
C THR A 111 1.69 -6.38 -27.50
N HIS A 112 0.88 -6.63 -28.54
CA HIS A 112 0.97 -5.91 -29.80
C HIS A 112 0.72 -4.39 -29.67
N LEU A 113 0.01 -3.94 -28.63
CA LEU A 113 -0.19 -2.50 -28.38
C LEU A 113 1.10 -1.86 -27.87
N TYR A 114 1.86 -2.55 -27.04
CA TYR A 114 3.19 -2.10 -26.61
C TYR A 114 4.19 -2.06 -27.75
N GLU A 115 4.14 -3.07 -28.64
CA GLU A 115 4.98 -3.15 -29.84
C GLU A 115 4.65 -2.00 -30.81
N ALA A 116 3.37 -1.71 -31.04
CA ALA A 116 2.94 -0.59 -31.85
C ALA A 116 3.42 0.75 -31.28
N ALA A 117 3.26 0.96 -29.98
CA ALA A 117 3.73 2.17 -29.30
C ALA A 117 5.26 2.33 -29.40
N GLU A 118 6.00 1.22 -29.40
CA GLU A 118 7.45 1.24 -29.59
C GLU A 118 7.84 1.66 -31.01
N ILE A 119 7.13 1.17 -32.03
CA ILE A 119 7.32 1.58 -33.43
C ILE A 119 7.02 3.07 -33.60
N ASP A 120 5.99 3.57 -32.91
CA ASP A 120 5.61 5.00 -32.90
C ASP A 120 6.57 5.90 -32.10
N GLY A 121 7.64 5.32 -31.52
CA GLY A 121 8.68 6.06 -30.79
C GLY A 121 8.28 6.43 -29.35
N ALA A 122 7.27 5.79 -28.77
CA ALA A 122 6.89 6.01 -27.38
C ALA A 122 8.00 5.60 -26.40
N GLY A 123 8.41 6.52 -25.56
CA GLY A 123 9.35 6.24 -24.48
C GLY A 123 8.74 5.40 -23.35
N ARG A 124 9.56 4.95 -22.39
CA ARG A 124 9.15 4.09 -21.26
C ARG A 124 7.99 4.65 -20.43
N TRP A 125 7.79 5.96 -20.41
CA TRP A 125 6.72 6.63 -19.66
C TRP A 125 5.44 6.81 -20.48
N ALA A 126 5.50 6.64 -21.79
CA ALA A 126 4.37 6.77 -22.70
C ALA A 126 3.75 5.41 -23.07
N ARG A 127 4.36 4.31 -22.63
CA ARG A 127 3.92 2.92 -22.79
C ARG A 127 3.20 2.35 -21.55
#